data_19998bfa96ab7b0834d0b9e56f7704bf
#
_entry.id   19998bfa96ab7b0834d0b9e56f7704bf
#
_cell.length_a   1.000
_cell.length_b   1.000
_cell.length_c   1.000
_cell.angle_alpha   90.00
_cell.angle_beta   90.00
_cell.angle_gamma   90.00
#
_symmetry.space_group_name_H-M   'P 1'
#
loop_
_entity.id
_entity.type
_entity.pdbx_description
1 polymer ?
#
loop_
_entity_poly.entity_id
_entity_poly.type
_entity_poly.pdbx_seq_one_letter_code
_entity_poly.pdbx_strand_id
1 'polypeptide(L)'
;MGTADSLCAVIRFRFLLAVLAIVVLAAGCMSSGEPVSWEDQVDESGEGLVEREFAAACMAANDDLSQMKAKTFCACVLDQVQAAVTFEEFLELDDFIDKHRDDVSKAMLGEHYGWFVEATEACAT
;
A
#
# COMPACT_ATOMS: atom_id res chain seq x y z
N MET A 1 -6.65 -5.33 2.26
CA MET A 1 -7.94 -4.67 2.54
C MET A 1 -9.06 -5.62 2.96
N GLY A 2 -9.13 -6.84 2.47
CA GLY A 2 -10.19 -7.78 2.85
C GLY A 2 -10.22 -8.23 4.31
N THR A 3 -9.10 -8.23 5.04
CA THR A 3 -9.03 -8.69 6.44
C THR A 3 -9.55 -7.67 7.45
N ALA A 4 -9.41 -6.37 7.20
CA ALA A 4 -9.91 -5.33 8.11
C ALA A 4 -11.43 -5.20 8.01
N ASP A 5 -12.00 -5.28 6.82
CA ASP A 5 -13.44 -5.27 6.60
C ASP A 5 -14.12 -6.51 7.16
N SER A 6 -13.50 -7.69 7.03
CA SER A 6 -14.02 -8.92 7.64
C SER A 6 -14.03 -8.88 9.17
N LEU A 7 -13.00 -8.33 9.80
CA LEU A 7 -12.94 -8.16 11.26
C LEU A 7 -14.00 -7.17 11.76
N CYS A 8 -14.22 -6.06 11.06
CA CYS A 8 -15.30 -5.12 11.37
C CYS A 8 -16.69 -5.75 11.23
N ALA A 9 -16.91 -6.56 10.20
CA ALA A 9 -18.18 -7.25 9.97
C ALA A 9 -18.48 -8.31 11.04
N VAL A 10 -17.48 -9.08 11.44
CA VAL A 10 -17.61 -10.12 12.49
C VAL A 10 -17.86 -9.50 13.87
N ILE A 11 -17.22 -8.38 14.18
CA ILE A 11 -17.44 -7.65 15.42
C ILE A 11 -18.86 -7.08 15.45
N ARG A 12 -19.37 -6.55 14.35
CA ARG A 12 -20.75 -6.04 14.27
C ARG A 12 -21.81 -7.11 14.50
N PHE A 13 -21.59 -8.33 14.04
CA PHE A 13 -22.57 -9.42 14.19
C PHE A 13 -22.66 -10.00 15.60
N ARG A 14 -21.57 -9.99 16.35
CA ARG A 14 -21.54 -10.49 17.74
C ARG A 14 -22.06 -9.51 18.78
N PHE A 15 -22.10 -8.21 18.47
CA PHE A 15 -22.50 -7.15 19.40
C PHE A 15 -23.96 -6.71 19.29
N LEU A 16 -24.73 -7.26 18.35
CA LEU A 16 -26.19 -7.00 18.24
C LEU A 16 -27.01 -7.53 19.42
N LEU A 17 -26.41 -8.27 20.33
CA LEU A 17 -27.07 -8.84 21.51
C LEU A 17 -26.70 -8.19 22.85
N ALA A 18 -25.83 -7.18 22.87
CA ALA A 18 -25.45 -6.44 24.08
C ALA A 18 -25.70 -4.94 23.88
N VAL A 19 -26.92 -4.60 24.08
CA VAL A 19 -27.59 -3.32 24.21
C VAL A 19 -26.73 -2.15 24.76
N LEU A 20 -26.76 -1.05 24.00
CA LEU A 20 -26.85 0.36 24.47
C LEU A 20 -25.64 1.07 25.06
N ALA A 21 -24.45 0.50 25.13
CA ALA A 21 -23.29 1.23 25.66
C ALA A 21 -22.13 1.43 24.65
N ILE A 22 -22.31 1.11 23.36
CA ILE A 22 -21.21 1.07 22.39
C ILE A 22 -21.49 1.92 21.15
N VAL A 23 -22.01 3.12 21.35
CA VAL A 23 -22.08 4.13 20.28
C VAL A 23 -20.74 4.80 20.03
N VAL A 24 -19.78 4.65 20.94
CA VAL A 24 -18.48 5.35 20.88
C VAL A 24 -17.39 4.55 20.14
N LEU A 25 -17.56 3.23 19.98
CA LEU A 25 -16.57 2.41 19.27
C LEU A 25 -16.81 2.25 17.77
N ALA A 26 -17.94 2.71 17.25
CA ALA A 26 -18.20 2.75 15.82
C ALA A 26 -17.38 3.84 15.08
N ALA A 27 -16.82 4.80 15.80
CA ALA A 27 -15.96 5.84 15.23
C ALA A 27 -14.58 5.33 14.79
N GLY A 28 -14.12 4.18 15.30
CA GLY A 28 -12.83 3.59 14.92
C GLY A 28 -12.83 2.83 13.58
N CYS A 29 -14.01 2.54 13.02
CA CYS A 29 -14.15 1.95 11.69
C CYS A 29 -14.64 2.94 10.63
N MET A 30 -14.82 4.21 10.99
CA MET A 30 -15.02 5.27 10.00
C MET A 30 -13.66 5.60 9.42
N SER A 31 -13.41 4.98 8.29
CA SER A 31 -12.24 5.18 7.49
C SER A 31 -11.88 6.66 7.36
N SER A 32 -10.67 7.00 7.69
CA SER A 32 -9.93 7.95 6.89
C SER A 32 -10.16 7.51 5.44
N GLY A 33 -10.73 8.38 4.59
CA GLY A 33 -11.03 8.06 3.19
C GLY A 33 -9.82 7.49 2.46
N GLU A 34 -10.03 6.95 1.27
CA GLU A 34 -8.91 6.53 0.42
C GLU A 34 -7.93 7.70 0.24
N PRO A 35 -6.62 7.44 0.33
CA PRO A 35 -5.63 8.50 0.15
C PRO A 35 -5.75 9.09 -1.26
N VAL A 36 -5.62 10.40 -1.37
CA VAL A 36 -5.70 11.16 -2.64
C VAL A 36 -4.36 11.80 -3.02
N SER A 37 -3.36 11.66 -2.17
CA SER A 37 -2.00 12.14 -2.40
C SER A 37 -0.96 11.33 -1.63
N TRP A 38 0.30 11.51 -1.99
CA TRP A 38 1.43 10.89 -1.27
C TRP A 38 1.51 11.33 0.19
N GLU A 39 1.12 12.56 0.48
CA GLU A 39 1.20 13.18 1.80
C GLU A 39 -0.02 12.89 2.69
N ASP A 40 -0.99 12.14 2.19
CA ASP A 40 -2.17 11.82 3.00
C ASP A 40 -1.82 10.90 4.16
N GLN A 41 -2.44 11.17 5.31
CA GLN A 41 -2.28 10.38 6.53
C GLN A 41 -0.81 10.24 6.97
N VAL A 42 -0.09 11.36 6.92
CA VAL A 42 1.29 11.46 7.41
C VAL A 42 1.35 11.12 8.90
N ASP A 43 2.29 10.28 9.26
CA ASP A 43 2.58 9.91 10.66
C ASP A 43 3.71 10.75 11.27
N GLU A 44 4.15 10.36 12.47
CA GLU A 44 5.24 11.05 13.18
C GLU A 44 6.59 10.99 12.45
N SER A 45 6.77 10.04 11.52
CA SER A 45 7.99 9.94 10.69
C SER A 45 8.00 10.95 9.53
N GLY A 46 6.85 11.54 9.22
CA GLY A 46 6.67 12.42 8.07
C GLY A 46 6.34 11.68 6.76
N GLU A 47 6.11 10.38 6.82
CA GLU A 47 5.74 9.55 5.66
C GLU A 47 4.21 9.41 5.57
N GLY A 48 3.67 9.55 4.37
CA GLY A 48 2.26 9.31 4.07
C GLY A 48 1.88 7.83 4.17
N LEU A 49 0.58 7.55 4.24
CA LEU A 49 0.10 6.16 4.36
C LEU A 49 0.58 5.29 3.20
N VAL A 50 0.43 5.77 1.96
CA VAL A 50 0.79 5.01 0.75
C VAL A 50 2.29 4.78 0.68
N GLU A 51 3.10 5.75 1.10
CA GLU A 51 4.56 5.60 1.18
C GLU A 51 4.96 4.47 2.14
N ARG A 52 4.34 4.40 3.32
CA ARG A 52 4.59 3.33 4.30
C ARG A 52 4.12 1.96 3.80
N GLU A 53 2.95 1.90 3.18
CA GLU A 53 2.40 0.66 2.62
C GLU A 53 3.26 0.15 1.46
N PHE A 54 3.69 1.04 0.57
CA PHE A 54 4.63 0.70 -0.50
C PHE A 54 5.94 0.15 0.06
N ALA A 55 6.55 0.84 1.02
CA ALA A 55 7.79 0.40 1.64
C ALA A 55 7.65 -0.98 2.30
N ALA A 56 6.56 -1.22 3.02
CA ALA A 56 6.28 -2.51 3.65
C ALA A 56 6.10 -3.63 2.63
N ALA A 57 5.32 -3.42 1.58
CA ALA A 57 5.09 -4.40 0.52
C ALA A 57 6.37 -4.69 -0.27
N CYS A 58 7.13 -3.65 -0.61
CA CYS A 58 8.41 -3.77 -1.31
C CYS A 58 9.43 -4.56 -0.47
N MET A 59 9.55 -4.27 0.81
CA MET A 59 10.46 -5.01 1.71
C MET A 59 10.04 -6.46 1.86
N ALA A 60 8.75 -6.76 1.93
CA ALA A 60 8.24 -8.12 1.99
C ALA A 60 8.53 -8.91 0.70
N ALA A 61 8.47 -8.24 -0.46
CA ALA A 61 8.79 -8.84 -1.75
C ALA A 61 10.30 -9.06 -1.98
N ASN A 62 11.16 -8.44 -1.17
CA ASN A 62 12.62 -8.53 -1.25
C ASN A 62 13.22 -9.09 0.05
N ASP A 63 12.59 -10.11 0.60
CA ASP A 63 12.98 -10.76 1.86
C ASP A 63 14.29 -11.57 1.77
N ASP A 64 14.76 -11.85 0.57
CA ASP A 64 16.07 -12.42 0.26
C ASP A 64 17.23 -11.43 0.48
N LEU A 65 16.94 -10.13 0.50
CA LEU A 65 17.91 -9.10 0.83
C LEU A 65 18.02 -8.91 2.34
N SER A 66 19.21 -8.41 2.80
CA SER A 66 19.27 -7.93 4.17
C SER A 66 18.30 -6.75 4.38
N GLN A 67 17.77 -6.61 5.59
CA GLN A 67 16.79 -5.56 5.92
C GLN A 67 17.26 -4.16 5.51
N MET A 68 18.55 -3.87 5.72
CA MET A 68 19.13 -2.57 5.32
C MET A 68 19.14 -2.39 3.80
N LYS A 69 19.51 -3.41 3.05
CA LYS A 69 19.53 -3.38 1.58
C LYS A 69 18.11 -3.25 1.02
N ALA A 70 17.17 -4.04 1.53
CA ALA A 70 15.77 -3.95 1.12
C ALA A 70 15.20 -2.55 1.38
N LYS A 71 15.43 -1.99 2.56
CA LYS A 71 15.00 -0.63 2.90
C LYS A 71 15.58 0.42 1.95
N THR A 72 16.87 0.35 1.66
CA THR A 72 17.55 1.30 0.75
C THR A 72 17.02 1.16 -0.67
N PHE A 73 16.85 -0.07 -1.15
CA PHE A 73 16.29 -0.34 -2.47
C PHE A 73 14.86 0.18 -2.59
N CYS A 74 14.00 -0.14 -1.64
CA CYS A 74 12.59 0.26 -1.67
C CYS A 74 12.40 1.78 -1.56
N ALA A 75 13.21 2.46 -0.76
CA ALA A 75 13.21 3.93 -0.70
C ALA A 75 13.64 4.54 -2.04
N CYS A 76 14.69 4.00 -2.67
CA CYS A 76 15.12 4.44 -3.99
C CYS A 76 14.01 4.26 -5.05
N VAL A 77 13.36 3.09 -5.08
CA VAL A 77 12.27 2.83 -6.02
C VAL A 77 11.11 3.81 -5.83
N LEU A 78 10.71 4.06 -4.58
CA LEU A 78 9.65 5.02 -4.28
C LEU A 78 10.00 6.43 -4.77
N ASP A 79 11.22 6.91 -4.52
CA ASP A 79 11.70 8.20 -5.00
C ASP A 79 11.65 8.30 -6.54
N GLN A 80 12.07 7.23 -7.24
CA GLN A 80 12.00 7.17 -8.71
C GLN A 80 10.55 7.20 -9.22
N VAL A 81 9.67 6.46 -8.56
CA VAL A 81 8.23 6.43 -8.90
C VAL A 81 7.60 7.79 -8.71
N GLN A 82 7.81 8.44 -7.57
CA GLN A 82 7.27 9.78 -7.28
C GLN A 82 7.80 10.85 -8.24
N ALA A 83 9.02 10.68 -8.76
CA ALA A 83 9.59 11.57 -9.76
C ALA A 83 9.07 11.32 -11.18
N ALA A 84 8.64 10.09 -11.48
CA ALA A 84 8.26 9.66 -12.82
C ALA A 84 6.78 9.85 -13.15
N VAL A 85 5.89 9.68 -12.16
CA VAL A 85 4.45 9.63 -12.36
C VAL A 85 3.68 10.40 -11.30
N THR A 86 2.45 10.73 -11.63
CA THR A 86 1.50 11.30 -10.66
C THR A 86 1.01 10.25 -9.68
N PHE A 87 0.43 10.69 -8.57
CA PHE A 87 -0.19 9.81 -7.61
C PHE A 87 -1.33 8.96 -8.21
N GLU A 88 -2.12 9.56 -9.11
CA GLU A 88 -3.22 8.89 -9.81
C GLU A 88 -2.70 7.74 -10.71
N GLU A 89 -1.63 7.97 -11.48
CA GLU A 89 -0.98 6.93 -12.30
C GLU A 89 -0.39 5.81 -11.44
N PHE A 90 0.11 6.13 -10.26
CA PHE A 90 0.56 5.12 -9.29
C PHE A 90 -0.61 4.26 -8.77
N LEU A 91 -1.76 4.85 -8.47
CA LEU A 91 -2.94 4.10 -8.05
C LEU A 91 -3.45 3.14 -9.14
N GLU A 92 -3.32 3.50 -10.42
CA GLU A 92 -3.64 2.61 -11.52
C GLU A 92 -2.73 1.36 -11.54
N LEU A 93 -1.44 1.54 -11.26
CA LEU A 93 -0.51 0.41 -11.10
C LEU A 93 -0.88 -0.47 -9.90
N ASP A 94 -1.20 0.13 -8.77
CA ASP A 94 -1.59 -0.60 -7.56
C ASP A 94 -2.84 -1.46 -7.80
N ASP A 95 -3.86 -0.89 -8.41
CA ASP A 95 -5.09 -1.58 -8.81
C ASP A 95 -4.82 -2.71 -9.84
N PHE A 96 -3.92 -2.49 -10.77
CA PHE A 96 -3.49 -3.51 -11.73
C PHE A 96 -2.79 -4.69 -11.05
N ILE A 97 -1.85 -4.43 -10.13
CA ILE A 97 -1.15 -5.46 -9.37
C ILE A 97 -2.14 -6.25 -8.50
N ASP A 98 -3.09 -5.56 -7.89
CA ASP A 98 -4.11 -6.20 -7.03
C ASP A 98 -5.02 -7.13 -7.83
N LYS A 99 -5.42 -6.74 -9.04
CA LYS A 99 -6.22 -7.56 -9.96
C LYS A 99 -5.47 -8.76 -10.51
N HIS A 100 -4.16 -8.67 -10.67
CA HIS A 100 -3.29 -9.70 -11.25
C HIS A 100 -2.36 -10.35 -10.22
N ARG A 101 -2.69 -10.29 -8.94
CA ARG A 101 -1.83 -10.69 -7.82
C ARG A 101 -1.16 -12.05 -7.99
N ASP A 102 -1.88 -13.02 -8.57
CA ASP A 102 -1.40 -14.40 -8.69
C ASP A 102 -0.56 -14.65 -9.95
N ASP A 103 -0.62 -13.75 -10.94
CA ASP A 103 0.01 -13.94 -12.25
C ASP A 103 0.77 -12.72 -12.77
N VAL A 104 0.90 -11.65 -11.96
CA VAL A 104 1.67 -10.47 -12.34
C VAL A 104 3.13 -10.85 -12.61
N SER A 105 3.66 -10.38 -13.72
CA SER A 105 5.04 -10.65 -14.13
C SER A 105 5.76 -9.36 -14.56
N LYS A 106 7.10 -9.40 -14.53
CA LYS A 106 7.91 -8.29 -15.03
C LYS A 106 7.57 -7.93 -16.49
N ALA A 107 7.25 -8.93 -17.31
CA ALA A 107 6.85 -8.70 -18.70
C ALA A 107 5.54 -7.91 -18.80
N MET A 108 4.52 -8.29 -18.01
CA MET A 108 3.25 -7.56 -17.94
C MET A 108 3.44 -6.14 -17.43
N LEU A 109 4.23 -5.97 -16.38
CA LEU A 109 4.55 -4.64 -15.85
C LEU A 109 5.32 -3.80 -16.86
N GLY A 110 6.25 -4.39 -17.61
CA GLY A 110 7.00 -3.69 -18.65
C GLY A 110 6.12 -3.26 -19.82
N GLU A 111 5.08 -4.01 -20.14
CA GLU A 111 4.13 -3.69 -21.22
C GLU A 111 3.18 -2.53 -20.85
N HIS A 112 2.69 -2.50 -19.60
CA HIS A 112 1.67 -1.55 -19.15
C HIS A 112 2.24 -0.41 -18.31
N TYR A 113 3.30 -0.67 -17.53
CA TYR A 113 3.90 0.24 -16.54
C TYR A 113 5.43 0.21 -16.63
N GLY A 114 5.97 0.43 -17.83
CA GLY A 114 7.42 0.43 -18.12
C GLY A 114 8.22 1.32 -17.17
N TRP A 115 7.68 2.47 -16.79
CA TRP A 115 8.28 3.38 -15.82
C TRP A 115 8.55 2.73 -14.46
N PHE A 116 7.69 1.79 -14.03
CA PHE A 116 7.90 1.06 -12.78
C PHE A 116 9.07 0.07 -12.89
N VAL A 117 9.15 -0.63 -14.02
CA VAL A 117 10.29 -1.52 -14.30
C VAL A 117 11.59 -0.73 -14.36
N GLU A 118 11.59 0.43 -15.04
CA GLU A 118 12.75 1.32 -15.11
C GLU A 118 13.17 1.83 -13.73
N ALA A 119 12.23 2.21 -12.87
CA ALA A 119 12.50 2.63 -11.51
C ALA A 119 13.17 1.51 -10.68
N THR A 120 12.68 0.28 -10.79
CA THR A 120 13.28 -0.87 -10.10
C THR A 120 14.67 -1.20 -10.62
N GLU A 121 14.88 -1.14 -11.93
CA GLU A 121 16.19 -1.38 -12.54
C GLU A 121 17.22 -0.29 -12.19
N ALA A 122 16.79 0.97 -12.14
CA ALA A 122 17.67 2.07 -11.74
C ALA A 122 18.18 1.95 -10.29
N CYS A 123 17.43 1.29 -9.43
CA CYS A 123 17.78 1.08 -8.02
C CYS A 123 18.44 -0.27 -7.73
N ALA A 124 18.45 -1.18 -8.69
CA ALA A 124 19.11 -2.48 -8.57
C ALA A 124 20.64 -2.33 -8.69
N THR A 125 21.35 -2.33 -7.55
CA THR A 125 22.82 -2.25 -7.49
C THR A 125 23.41 -3.45 -6.76
#